data_1c70b368377f95c25e2ed5eafbf54357
#
_entry.id   1c70b368377f95c25e2ed5eafbf54357
#
_cell.length_a   1.000
_cell.length_b   1.000
_cell.length_c   1.000
_cell.angle_alpha   90.00
_cell.angle_beta   90.00
_cell.angle_gamma   90.00
#
_symmetry.space_group_name_H-M   'P 1'
#
loop_
_entity.id
_entity.type
_entity.pdbx_description
1 polymer ?
#
loop_
_entity_poly.entity_id
_entity_poly.type
_entity_poly.pdbx_seq_one_letter_code
_entity_poly.pdbx_strand_id
1 'polypeptide(L)'
;MRTQETLVMFGIFVGISLVVTYWASGQSTTSRGFYTAHRRVSGLQNGWAIAGDYMSAASFLGITGLIAFYGFDGFMYSVGAFVGFLVVLLLIAEQLRNTGKYTMADLISFRLRGRGVRAMAAISTLAISLFYMIAQMIGGGAVVHLLLPQFSEAFAIIVVAVLMLTYVFFGGMLATTWVQIIKAGLLVVSAVALSVLVLIRFHFSIVELLRAASAIPHATSPVNLLKPGLLFVGSIGAWNLLSFSLSQALGTAGLPHVLIRFFTVPSAQAARKSVAWSMVLIGIFYVLISFMGLGAAAIVGQDQIGARLYAGQAIAYIAHHPDEAAKLNADLVAHNYIVPKRDSNLAVPILAANLGGSLLTAAVSAVAFATILAVVAGLTIAASSAFAHDIWFNLVRNGEGDETETLYVARATAVVVGIVAIGLSIALRGYNVGFLVGLIFAVAASANVPVILLSLWWKRFSGAGAIAGMIGGLVASVGLIAISPVGMGQHALFPIENPGIVSIPIGFICAIVGSLLAPDPQAQEMFGQLQVRAATGLGAEV
;
A
#
# COMPACT_ATOMS: atom_id res chain seq x y z
N MET A 1 -15.34 10.32 24.52
CA MET A 1 -14.56 11.21 23.63
C MET A 1 -15.42 12.42 23.31
N ARG A 2 -14.89 13.63 23.37
CA ARG A 2 -15.61 14.82 22.88
C ARG A 2 -15.57 14.78 21.34
N THR A 3 -16.59 14.19 20.76
CA THR A 3 -16.72 13.95 19.30
C THR A 3 -16.53 15.23 18.48
N GLN A 4 -16.91 16.38 19.03
CA GLN A 4 -16.81 17.67 18.34
C GLN A 4 -15.36 18.12 18.09
N GLU A 5 -14.46 18.02 19.07
CA GLU A 5 -13.04 18.41 18.91
C GLU A 5 -12.35 17.57 17.85
N THR A 6 -12.63 16.26 17.85
CA THR A 6 -12.10 15.31 16.88
C THR A 6 -12.57 15.62 15.47
N LEU A 7 -13.87 15.93 15.30
CA LEU A 7 -14.45 16.31 14.01
C LEU A 7 -13.91 17.64 13.48
N VAL A 8 -13.70 18.63 14.35
CA VAL A 8 -13.12 19.92 13.96
C VAL A 8 -11.68 19.73 13.47
N MET A 9 -10.84 19.01 14.20
CA MET A 9 -9.46 18.75 13.76
C MET A 9 -9.40 17.94 12.46
N PHE A 10 -10.27 16.95 12.32
CA PHE A 10 -10.42 16.18 11.09
C PHE A 10 -10.84 17.09 9.92
N GLY A 11 -11.85 17.95 10.13
CA GLY A 11 -12.32 18.93 9.14
C GLY A 11 -11.24 19.92 8.71
N ILE A 12 -10.45 20.43 9.66
CA ILE A 12 -9.32 21.33 9.38
C ILE A 12 -8.29 20.62 8.49
N PHE A 13 -7.95 19.37 8.80
CA PHE A 13 -6.95 18.65 8.04
C PHE A 13 -7.43 18.31 6.61
N VAL A 14 -8.67 17.86 6.46
CA VAL A 14 -9.30 17.65 5.15
C VAL A 14 -9.34 18.96 4.37
N GLY A 15 -9.70 20.06 5.03
CA GLY A 15 -9.71 21.40 4.44
C GLY A 15 -8.35 21.83 3.91
N ILE A 16 -7.28 21.66 4.71
CA ILE A 16 -5.90 21.96 4.28
C ILE A 16 -5.53 21.12 3.06
N SER A 17 -5.84 19.82 3.08
CA SER A 17 -5.53 18.92 1.97
C SER A 17 -6.26 19.32 0.68
N LEU A 18 -7.53 19.75 0.77
CA LEU A 18 -8.31 20.24 -0.37
C LEU A 18 -7.78 21.58 -0.90
N VAL A 19 -7.36 22.51 -0.04
CA VAL A 19 -6.74 23.79 -0.44
C VAL A 19 -5.44 23.55 -1.20
N VAL A 20 -4.58 22.66 -0.72
CA VAL A 20 -3.32 22.28 -1.41
C VAL A 20 -3.63 21.65 -2.77
N THR A 21 -4.65 20.80 -2.84
CA THR A 21 -5.07 20.18 -4.10
C THR A 21 -5.58 21.20 -5.10
N TYR A 22 -6.43 22.13 -4.65
CA TYR A 22 -6.95 23.20 -5.49
C TYR A 22 -5.83 24.12 -6.02
N TRP A 23 -4.88 24.50 -5.16
CA TRP A 23 -3.72 25.29 -5.57
C TRP A 23 -2.87 24.57 -6.64
N ALA A 24 -2.62 23.29 -6.46
CA ALA A 24 -1.81 22.49 -7.40
C ALA A 24 -2.57 22.14 -8.69
N SER A 25 -3.91 22.09 -8.67
CA SER A 25 -4.73 21.76 -9.85
C SER A 25 -4.56 22.77 -10.99
N GLY A 26 -4.40 24.05 -10.66
CA GLY A 26 -4.13 25.10 -11.63
C GLY A 26 -2.82 24.93 -12.42
N GLN A 27 -1.90 24.07 -11.95
CA GLN A 27 -0.63 23.79 -12.59
C GLN A 27 -0.63 22.46 -13.38
N SER A 28 -1.73 21.73 -13.40
CA SER A 28 -1.85 20.38 -13.99
C SER A 28 -2.77 20.36 -15.22
N THR A 29 -2.71 21.41 -16.06
CA THR A 29 -3.60 21.57 -17.23
C THR A 29 -3.16 20.80 -18.46
N THR A 30 -1.92 20.31 -18.51
CA THR A 30 -1.35 19.54 -19.62
C THR A 30 -1.12 18.08 -19.23
N SER A 31 -1.02 17.18 -20.21
CA SER A 31 -0.67 15.76 -19.97
C SER A 31 0.66 15.62 -19.25
N ARG A 32 1.69 16.40 -19.60
CA ARG A 32 2.97 16.43 -18.89
C ARG A 32 2.82 16.91 -17.44
N GLY A 33 2.03 17.93 -17.18
CA GLY A 33 1.74 18.39 -15.82
C GLY A 33 1.00 17.33 -15.01
N PHE A 34 -0.01 16.72 -15.62
CA PHE A 34 -0.86 15.72 -14.97
C PHE A 34 -0.10 14.43 -14.63
N TYR A 35 0.72 13.87 -15.54
CA TYR A 35 1.40 12.58 -15.33
C TYR A 35 2.77 12.69 -14.68
N THR A 36 3.54 13.75 -14.94
CA THR A 36 4.96 13.84 -14.53
C THR A 36 5.33 15.10 -13.75
N ALA A 37 4.37 15.94 -13.37
CA ALA A 37 4.63 17.22 -12.70
C ALA A 37 5.70 18.06 -13.42
N HIS A 38 5.70 18.04 -14.77
CA HIS A 38 6.67 18.69 -15.64
C HIS A 38 8.14 18.30 -15.39
N ARG A 39 8.43 17.18 -14.70
CA ARG A 39 9.78 16.71 -14.31
C ARG A 39 10.57 17.73 -13.47
N ARG A 40 9.89 18.56 -12.69
CA ARG A 40 10.49 19.64 -11.87
C ARG A 40 10.70 19.24 -10.41
N VAL A 41 10.33 18.04 -10.02
CA VAL A 41 10.45 17.57 -8.63
C VAL A 41 11.90 17.22 -8.33
N SER A 42 12.50 17.84 -7.31
CA SER A 42 13.87 17.51 -6.90
C SER A 42 13.98 16.11 -6.30
N GLY A 43 15.19 15.54 -6.28
CA GLY A 43 15.42 14.22 -5.69
C GLY A 43 15.02 14.13 -4.22
N LEU A 44 15.21 15.18 -3.43
CA LEU A 44 14.78 15.24 -2.03
C LEU A 44 13.25 15.29 -1.93
N GLN A 45 12.59 16.18 -2.66
CA GLN A 45 11.11 16.27 -2.67
C GLN A 45 10.47 14.96 -3.10
N ASN A 46 11.01 14.34 -4.16
CA ASN A 46 10.51 13.04 -4.62
C ASN A 46 10.80 11.93 -3.61
N GLY A 47 11.92 11.99 -2.88
CA GLY A 47 12.21 11.06 -1.78
C GLY A 47 11.16 11.15 -0.67
N TRP A 48 10.77 12.34 -0.26
CA TRP A 48 9.66 12.55 0.66
C TRP A 48 8.32 12.08 0.08
N ALA A 49 8.07 12.32 -1.21
CA ALA A 49 6.85 11.89 -1.87
C ALA A 49 6.76 10.35 -1.97
N ILE A 50 7.86 9.66 -2.34
CA ILE A 50 7.94 8.19 -2.35
C ILE A 50 7.76 7.64 -0.94
N ALA A 51 8.45 8.21 0.05
CA ALA A 51 8.26 7.82 1.44
C ALA A 51 6.80 8.02 1.87
N GLY A 52 6.18 9.13 1.46
CA GLY A 52 4.77 9.39 1.68
C GLY A 52 3.87 8.34 1.01
N ASP A 53 4.08 7.97 -0.23
CA ASP A 53 3.29 6.92 -0.91
C ASP A 53 3.41 5.58 -0.18
N TYR A 54 4.57 5.28 0.36
CA TYR A 54 4.87 4.01 1.01
C TYR A 54 4.43 3.98 2.49
N MET A 55 4.68 5.04 3.26
CA MET A 55 4.17 5.22 4.62
C MET A 55 2.66 5.48 4.56
N SER A 56 1.90 4.42 4.37
CA SER A 56 0.45 4.40 4.16
C SER A 56 -0.30 4.00 5.42
N ALA A 57 -1.62 3.91 5.34
CA ALA A 57 -2.42 3.31 6.41
C ALA A 57 -1.97 1.87 6.71
N ALA A 58 -1.51 1.14 5.70
CA ALA A 58 -1.01 -0.21 5.89
C ALA A 58 0.20 -0.25 6.83
N SER A 59 1.14 0.68 6.71
CA SER A 59 2.30 0.74 7.62
C SER A 59 1.94 1.40 8.95
N PHE A 60 1.26 2.55 8.95
CA PHE A 60 0.97 3.30 10.17
C PHE A 60 -0.06 2.59 11.07
N LEU A 61 -1.16 2.12 10.51
CA LEU A 61 -2.21 1.43 11.27
C LEU A 61 -1.98 -0.08 11.24
N GLY A 62 -1.82 -0.66 10.04
CA GLY A 62 -1.79 -2.09 9.83
C GLY A 62 -0.57 -2.76 10.44
N ILE A 63 0.66 -2.35 10.05
CA ILE A 63 1.89 -2.97 10.57
C ILE A 63 2.06 -2.69 12.07
N THR A 64 1.76 -1.47 12.54
CA THR A 64 1.77 -1.18 13.98
C THR A 64 0.81 -2.12 14.74
N GLY A 65 -0.37 -2.37 14.19
CA GLY A 65 -1.32 -3.32 14.74
C GLY A 65 -0.82 -4.76 14.70
N LEU A 66 -0.20 -5.19 13.60
CA LEU A 66 0.42 -6.52 13.52
C LEU A 66 1.54 -6.68 14.56
N ILE A 67 2.35 -5.65 14.78
CA ILE A 67 3.38 -5.67 15.84
C ILE A 67 2.72 -5.74 17.22
N ALA A 68 1.63 -5.02 17.46
CA ALA A 68 0.92 -5.09 18.74
C ALA A 68 0.34 -6.48 19.06
N PHE A 69 -0.07 -7.24 18.03
CA PHE A 69 -0.66 -8.58 18.22
C PHE A 69 0.35 -9.72 18.06
N TYR A 70 1.30 -9.59 17.14
CA TYR A 70 2.19 -10.66 16.72
C TYR A 70 3.67 -10.34 16.90
N GLY A 71 4.00 -9.19 17.49
CA GLY A 71 5.36 -8.79 17.86
C GLY A 71 6.37 -8.96 16.74
N PHE A 72 7.32 -9.89 16.92
CA PHE A 72 8.38 -10.18 15.95
C PHE A 72 7.85 -10.48 14.55
N ASP A 73 6.81 -11.32 14.44
CA ASP A 73 6.25 -11.66 13.12
C ASP A 73 5.60 -10.44 12.44
N GLY A 74 4.97 -9.56 13.23
CA GLY A 74 4.46 -8.28 12.74
C GLY A 74 5.57 -7.33 12.26
N PHE A 75 6.71 -7.31 12.95
CA PHE A 75 7.86 -6.52 12.57
C PHE A 75 8.49 -6.96 11.24
N MET A 76 8.40 -8.24 10.87
CA MET A 76 8.90 -8.76 9.58
C MET A 76 8.26 -8.06 8.36
N TYR A 77 7.05 -7.51 8.52
CA TYR A 77 6.41 -6.66 7.50
C TYR A 77 7.21 -5.38 7.20
N SER A 78 7.90 -4.84 8.18
CA SER A 78 8.76 -3.65 8.04
C SER A 78 10.07 -3.98 7.33
N VAL A 79 10.71 -5.10 7.69
CA VAL A 79 12.02 -5.51 7.17
C VAL A 79 11.95 -5.82 5.67
N GLY A 80 10.99 -6.65 5.26
CA GLY A 80 10.83 -7.04 3.86
C GLY A 80 10.58 -5.84 2.94
N ALA A 81 9.75 -4.93 3.41
CA ALA A 81 9.45 -3.68 2.71
C ALA A 81 10.69 -2.80 2.51
N PHE A 82 11.54 -2.66 3.52
CA PHE A 82 12.79 -1.89 3.43
C PHE A 82 13.77 -2.52 2.42
N VAL A 83 13.90 -3.85 2.42
CA VAL A 83 14.73 -4.59 1.44
C VAL A 83 14.22 -4.35 0.01
N GLY A 84 12.91 -4.24 -0.18
CA GLY A 84 12.32 -3.94 -1.49
C GLY A 84 12.81 -2.62 -2.09
N PHE A 85 13.00 -1.58 -1.28
CA PHE A 85 13.59 -0.33 -1.77
C PHE A 85 15.06 -0.45 -2.16
N LEU A 86 15.81 -1.36 -1.55
CA LEU A 86 17.17 -1.65 -1.98
C LEU A 86 17.19 -2.26 -3.39
N VAL A 87 16.27 -3.17 -3.69
CA VAL A 87 16.10 -3.72 -5.05
C VAL A 87 15.76 -2.61 -6.05
N VAL A 88 14.84 -1.71 -5.70
CA VAL A 88 14.49 -0.55 -6.54
C VAL A 88 15.68 0.36 -6.77
N LEU A 89 16.47 0.66 -5.72
CA LEU A 89 17.63 1.53 -5.79
C LEU A 89 18.70 0.99 -6.74
N LEU A 90 18.99 -0.30 -6.64
CA LEU A 90 20.12 -0.91 -7.34
C LEU A 90 19.78 -1.30 -8.78
N LEU A 91 18.52 -1.70 -9.06
CA LEU A 91 18.20 -2.39 -10.31
C LEU A 91 17.21 -1.61 -11.20
N ILE A 92 16.48 -0.62 -10.68
CA ILE A 92 15.32 -0.09 -11.40
C ILE A 92 15.31 1.44 -11.55
N ALA A 93 15.59 2.19 -10.48
CA ALA A 93 15.28 3.62 -10.40
C ALA A 93 15.91 4.45 -11.53
N GLU A 94 17.19 4.28 -11.78
CA GLU A 94 17.92 5.01 -12.84
C GLU A 94 17.50 4.57 -14.22
N GLN A 95 17.43 3.24 -14.44
CA GLN A 95 17.06 2.63 -15.71
C GLN A 95 15.65 3.05 -16.13
N LEU A 96 14.70 2.98 -15.20
CA LEU A 96 13.31 3.36 -15.45
C LEU A 96 13.20 4.85 -15.84
N ARG A 97 13.90 5.73 -15.11
CA ARG A 97 13.91 7.16 -15.42
C ARG A 97 14.46 7.47 -16.82
N ASN A 98 15.49 6.73 -17.23
CA ASN A 98 16.16 6.95 -18.51
C ASN A 98 15.40 6.37 -19.70
N THR A 99 14.57 5.34 -19.49
CA THR A 99 13.95 4.57 -20.59
C THR A 99 12.46 4.83 -20.77
N GLY A 100 11.72 5.12 -19.69
CA GLY A 100 10.28 5.35 -19.74
C GLY A 100 9.89 6.83 -19.88
N LYS A 101 8.59 7.06 -20.12
CA LYS A 101 8.01 8.40 -20.29
C LYS A 101 7.01 8.74 -19.18
N TYR A 102 5.95 7.94 -19.03
CA TYR A 102 4.83 8.15 -18.11
C TYR A 102 4.49 6.92 -17.28
N THR A 103 4.64 5.72 -17.84
CA THR A 103 4.21 4.47 -17.23
C THR A 103 5.28 3.38 -17.33
N MET A 104 5.08 2.30 -16.55
CA MET A 104 5.89 1.09 -16.68
C MET A 104 5.79 0.49 -18.10
N ALA A 105 4.64 0.61 -18.74
CA ALA A 105 4.42 0.12 -20.10
C ALA A 105 5.34 0.80 -21.11
N ASP A 106 5.71 2.07 -20.92
CA ASP A 106 6.65 2.77 -21.79
C ASP A 106 8.05 2.18 -21.75
N LEU A 107 8.55 1.81 -20.54
CA LEU A 107 9.81 1.10 -20.39
C LEU A 107 9.82 -0.20 -21.19
N ILE A 108 8.78 -1.01 -20.98
CA ILE A 108 8.66 -2.34 -21.61
C ILE A 108 8.52 -2.20 -23.12
N SER A 109 7.65 -1.29 -23.59
CA SER A 109 7.36 -1.06 -25.00
C SER A 109 8.47 -0.36 -25.77
N PHE A 110 9.44 0.24 -25.10
CA PHE A 110 10.63 0.80 -25.75
C PHE A 110 11.36 -0.26 -26.57
N ARG A 111 11.51 -1.44 -25.99
CA ARG A 111 12.18 -2.59 -26.59
C ARG A 111 11.22 -3.64 -27.18
N LEU A 112 10.17 -3.97 -26.42
CA LEU A 112 9.22 -5.01 -26.78
C LEU A 112 8.01 -4.37 -27.47
N ARG A 113 8.15 -4.13 -28.76
CA ARG A 113 7.12 -3.48 -29.57
C ARG A 113 5.93 -4.43 -29.76
N GLY A 114 4.74 -4.02 -29.30
CA GLY A 114 3.55 -4.81 -29.49
C GLY A 114 2.35 -4.29 -28.71
N ARG A 115 1.18 -4.26 -29.36
CA ARG A 115 -0.08 -3.81 -28.73
C ARG A 115 -0.42 -4.67 -27.51
N GLY A 116 -0.19 -5.99 -27.60
CA GLY A 116 -0.48 -6.93 -26.52
C GLY A 116 0.40 -6.71 -25.27
N VAL A 117 1.68 -6.37 -25.44
CA VAL A 117 2.60 -6.09 -24.34
C VAL A 117 2.13 -4.85 -23.56
N ARG A 118 1.81 -3.76 -24.26
CA ARG A 118 1.31 -2.53 -23.64
C ARG A 118 -0.04 -2.75 -22.95
N ALA A 119 -0.95 -3.50 -23.58
CA ALA A 119 -2.24 -3.84 -22.98
C ALA A 119 -2.08 -4.62 -21.68
N MET A 120 -1.23 -5.64 -21.66
CA MET A 120 -1.01 -6.45 -20.46
C MET A 120 -0.32 -5.66 -19.33
N ALA A 121 0.63 -4.80 -19.65
CA ALA A 121 1.25 -3.92 -18.67
C ALA A 121 0.23 -2.95 -18.03
N ALA A 122 -0.68 -2.41 -18.85
CA ALA A 122 -1.77 -1.57 -18.36
C ALA A 122 -2.77 -2.35 -17.49
N ILE A 123 -3.17 -3.56 -17.90
CA ILE A 123 -4.08 -4.44 -17.13
C ILE A 123 -3.45 -4.81 -15.78
N SER A 124 -2.16 -5.19 -15.77
CA SER A 124 -1.44 -5.49 -14.53
C SER A 124 -1.39 -4.27 -13.60
N THR A 125 -1.10 -3.08 -14.14
CA THR A 125 -1.10 -1.82 -13.38
C THR A 125 -2.48 -1.52 -12.79
N LEU A 126 -3.56 -1.67 -13.57
CA LEU A 126 -4.93 -1.47 -13.11
C LEU A 126 -5.30 -2.44 -11.99
N ALA A 127 -5.02 -3.73 -12.16
CA ALA A 127 -5.32 -4.76 -11.17
C ALA A 127 -4.60 -4.49 -9.84
N ILE A 128 -3.29 -4.27 -9.87
CA ILE A 128 -2.49 -4.00 -8.66
C ILE A 128 -2.94 -2.72 -7.97
N SER A 129 -3.20 -1.65 -8.73
CA SER A 129 -3.67 -0.39 -8.17
C SER A 129 -5.05 -0.54 -7.53
N LEU A 130 -5.99 -1.26 -8.17
CA LEU A 130 -7.31 -1.53 -7.64
C LEU A 130 -7.24 -2.30 -6.31
N PHE A 131 -6.50 -3.41 -6.27
CA PHE A 131 -6.35 -4.20 -5.04
C PHE A 131 -5.74 -3.36 -3.91
N TYR A 132 -4.77 -2.52 -4.21
CA TYR A 132 -4.16 -1.66 -3.20
C TYR A 132 -5.12 -0.57 -2.70
N MET A 133 -5.96 0.00 -3.57
CA MET A 133 -7.01 0.94 -3.20
C MET A 133 -8.00 0.31 -2.22
N ILE A 134 -8.41 -0.94 -2.44
CA ILE A 134 -9.30 -1.69 -1.56
C ILE A 134 -8.72 -1.73 -0.14
N ALA A 135 -7.46 -2.13 0.02
CA ALA A 135 -6.81 -2.19 1.33
C ALA A 135 -6.78 -0.82 2.03
N GLN A 136 -6.47 0.26 1.29
CA GLN A 136 -6.45 1.61 1.86
C GLN A 136 -7.86 2.09 2.27
N MET A 137 -8.88 1.81 1.48
CA MET A 137 -10.27 2.19 1.78
C MET A 137 -10.81 1.47 3.03
N ILE A 138 -10.45 0.20 3.24
CA ILE A 138 -10.79 -0.55 4.46
C ILE A 138 -10.18 0.16 5.69
N GLY A 139 -8.89 0.51 5.63
CA GLY A 139 -8.24 1.27 6.70
C GLY A 139 -8.89 2.63 6.98
N GLY A 140 -9.30 3.33 5.91
CA GLY A 140 -10.02 4.60 6.01
C GLY A 140 -11.39 4.45 6.65
N GLY A 141 -12.12 3.42 6.26
CA GLY A 141 -13.40 3.07 6.85
C GLY A 141 -13.30 2.82 8.35
N ALA A 142 -12.30 2.04 8.78
CA ALA A 142 -12.06 1.76 10.19
C ALA A 142 -11.78 3.04 11.00
N VAL A 143 -10.93 3.95 10.50
CA VAL A 143 -10.63 5.22 11.17
C VAL A 143 -11.86 6.13 11.25
N VAL A 144 -12.62 6.29 10.16
CA VAL A 144 -13.82 7.12 10.15
C VAL A 144 -14.90 6.52 11.05
N HIS A 145 -15.08 5.21 11.05
CA HIS A 145 -16.04 4.54 11.94
C HIS A 145 -15.65 4.70 13.42
N LEU A 146 -14.33 4.68 13.74
CA LEU A 146 -13.85 4.97 15.09
C LEU A 146 -14.23 6.39 15.54
N LEU A 147 -14.14 7.37 14.64
CA LEU A 147 -14.46 8.78 14.93
C LEU A 147 -15.98 9.06 14.95
N LEU A 148 -16.72 8.33 14.15
CA LEU A 148 -18.16 8.48 13.92
C LEU A 148 -18.87 7.13 14.08
N PRO A 149 -18.92 6.56 15.30
CA PRO A 149 -19.45 5.22 15.53
C PRO A 149 -20.96 5.09 15.26
N GLN A 150 -21.70 6.22 15.14
CA GLN A 150 -23.11 6.23 14.75
C GLN A 150 -23.34 5.85 13.28
N PHE A 151 -22.30 5.90 12.40
CA PHE A 151 -22.41 5.49 11.01
C PHE A 151 -21.79 4.11 10.81
N SER A 152 -22.35 3.34 9.90
CA SER A 152 -21.80 2.01 9.56
C SER A 152 -20.42 2.15 8.91
N GLU A 153 -19.58 1.11 9.05
CA GLU A 153 -18.27 1.03 8.38
C GLU A 153 -18.39 1.16 6.86
N ALA A 154 -19.45 0.59 6.26
CA ALA A 154 -19.73 0.74 4.83
C ALA A 154 -19.97 2.20 4.43
N PHE A 155 -20.73 2.95 5.23
CA PHE A 155 -20.93 4.38 5.00
C PHE A 155 -19.62 5.15 5.15
N ALA A 156 -18.80 4.81 6.14
CA ALA A 156 -17.48 5.40 6.32
C ALA A 156 -16.56 5.18 5.10
N ILE A 157 -16.56 3.97 4.53
CA ILE A 157 -15.82 3.67 3.27
C ILE A 157 -16.32 4.55 2.12
N ILE A 158 -17.62 4.74 1.96
CA ILE A 158 -18.20 5.59 0.91
C ILE A 158 -17.76 7.04 1.08
N VAL A 159 -17.79 7.58 2.31
CA VAL A 159 -17.33 8.96 2.60
C VAL A 159 -15.87 9.14 2.22
N VAL A 160 -15.01 8.21 2.64
CA VAL A 160 -13.58 8.20 2.27
C VAL A 160 -13.42 8.23 0.75
N ALA A 161 -14.15 7.38 0.05
CA ALA A 161 -14.04 7.24 -1.41
C ALA A 161 -14.53 8.49 -2.16
N VAL A 162 -15.62 9.12 -1.73
CA VAL A 162 -16.12 10.36 -2.34
C VAL A 162 -15.11 11.50 -2.17
N LEU A 163 -14.56 11.67 -0.98
CA LEU A 163 -13.52 12.67 -0.73
C LEU A 163 -12.29 12.43 -1.60
N MET A 164 -11.88 11.17 -1.72
CA MET A 164 -10.77 10.75 -2.55
C MET A 164 -11.00 11.03 -4.04
N LEU A 165 -12.17 10.65 -4.58
CA LEU A 165 -12.50 10.90 -5.98
C LEU A 165 -12.50 12.40 -6.29
N THR A 166 -13.04 13.22 -5.41
CA THR A 166 -12.98 14.68 -5.52
C THR A 166 -11.54 15.17 -5.60
N TYR A 167 -10.70 14.64 -4.72
CA TYR A 167 -9.28 14.99 -4.67
C TYR A 167 -8.52 14.64 -5.96
N VAL A 168 -8.73 13.43 -6.50
CA VAL A 168 -8.03 12.95 -7.70
C VAL A 168 -8.53 13.68 -8.95
N PHE A 169 -9.83 13.94 -9.02
CA PHE A 169 -10.45 14.58 -10.19
C PHE A 169 -9.81 15.95 -10.51
N PHE A 170 -9.40 16.69 -9.49
CA PHE A 170 -8.82 18.01 -9.63
C PHE A 170 -7.28 18.04 -9.56
N GLY A 171 -6.63 17.05 -8.95
CA GLY A 171 -5.26 17.18 -8.46
C GLY A 171 -4.10 16.95 -9.44
N GLY A 172 -4.06 15.86 -10.17
CA GLY A 172 -2.87 15.45 -10.97
C GLY A 172 -1.62 15.13 -10.14
N MET A 173 -0.48 14.84 -10.82
CA MET A 173 0.75 14.37 -10.17
C MET A 173 1.44 15.42 -9.29
N LEU A 174 1.37 16.69 -9.65
CA LEU A 174 1.99 17.74 -8.84
C LEU A 174 1.27 17.89 -7.49
N ALA A 175 -0.07 17.89 -7.51
CA ALA A 175 -0.86 17.94 -6.29
C ALA A 175 -0.57 16.75 -5.38
N THR A 176 -0.59 15.53 -5.94
CA THR A 176 -0.28 14.32 -5.17
C THR A 176 1.13 14.35 -4.60
N THR A 177 2.12 14.90 -5.32
CA THR A 177 3.49 15.03 -4.82
C THR A 177 3.54 15.90 -3.56
N TRP A 178 2.97 17.09 -3.59
CA TRP A 178 2.98 18.00 -2.43
C TRP A 178 2.20 17.45 -1.24
N VAL A 179 1.05 16.85 -1.50
CA VAL A 179 0.26 16.24 -0.44
C VAL A 179 0.99 15.04 0.19
N GLN A 180 1.68 14.24 -0.60
CA GLN A 180 2.50 13.15 -0.07
C GLN A 180 3.66 13.67 0.79
N ILE A 181 4.32 14.78 0.40
CA ILE A 181 5.39 15.41 1.20
C ILE A 181 4.84 15.88 2.54
N ILE A 182 3.74 16.65 2.53
CA ILE A 182 3.12 17.18 3.75
C ILE A 182 2.68 16.04 4.67
N LYS A 183 2.00 15.05 4.12
CA LYS A 183 1.54 13.86 4.82
C LYS A 183 2.69 13.08 5.44
N ALA A 184 3.78 12.85 4.68
CA ALA A 184 4.96 12.16 5.19
C ALA A 184 5.55 12.87 6.40
N GLY A 185 5.63 14.19 6.34
CA GLY A 185 6.06 15.01 7.49
C GLY A 185 5.16 14.82 8.70
N LEU A 186 3.85 14.90 8.52
CA LEU A 186 2.87 14.73 9.60
C LEU A 186 2.89 13.31 10.18
N LEU A 187 3.07 12.28 9.34
CA LEU A 187 3.22 10.90 9.80
C LEU A 187 4.47 10.70 10.66
N VAL A 188 5.61 11.21 10.20
CA VAL A 188 6.86 11.11 10.97
C VAL A 188 6.72 11.86 12.30
N VAL A 189 6.17 13.07 12.31
CA VAL A 189 5.93 13.84 13.53
C VAL A 189 4.99 13.07 14.49
N SER A 190 3.90 12.50 13.97
CA SER A 190 2.97 11.71 14.79
C SER A 190 3.63 10.45 15.34
N ALA A 191 4.43 9.75 14.53
CA ALA A 191 5.15 8.55 14.96
C ALA A 191 6.22 8.87 16.01
N VAL A 192 6.97 9.98 15.84
CA VAL A 192 7.92 10.47 16.85
C VAL A 192 7.20 10.81 18.15
N ALA A 193 6.12 11.59 18.09
CA ALA A 193 5.37 12.00 19.27
C ALA A 193 4.84 10.78 20.05
N LEU A 194 4.19 9.83 19.36
CA LEU A 194 3.68 8.62 20.00
C LEU A 194 4.80 7.74 20.56
N SER A 195 5.89 7.55 19.82
CA SER A 195 7.03 6.76 20.28
C SER A 195 7.69 7.38 21.49
N VAL A 196 7.86 8.70 21.53
CA VAL A 196 8.39 9.42 22.69
C VAL A 196 7.44 9.26 23.89
N LEU A 197 6.13 9.39 23.71
CA LEU A 197 5.15 9.20 24.79
C LEU A 197 5.16 7.75 25.31
N VAL A 198 5.34 6.76 24.43
CA VAL A 198 5.55 5.36 24.84
C VAL A 198 6.82 5.25 25.69
N LEU A 199 7.94 5.79 25.20
CA LEU A 199 9.21 5.73 25.93
C LEU A 199 9.16 6.47 27.28
N ILE A 200 8.43 7.57 27.41
CA ILE A 200 8.19 8.24 28.69
C ILE A 200 7.51 7.27 29.69
N ARG A 201 6.55 6.45 29.26
CA ARG A 201 5.89 5.45 30.10
C ARG A 201 6.86 4.38 30.62
N PHE A 202 7.97 4.14 29.91
CA PHE A 202 9.01 3.18 30.25
C PHE A 202 10.32 3.90 30.67
N HIS A 203 10.24 5.10 31.22
CA HIS A 203 11.37 5.90 31.73
C HIS A 203 12.54 6.04 30.73
N PHE A 204 12.22 6.13 29.43
CA PHE A 204 13.16 6.10 28.29
C PHE A 204 14.01 4.82 28.23
N SER A 205 13.60 3.75 28.91
CA SER A 205 14.27 2.45 28.89
C SER A 205 13.67 1.53 27.82
N ILE A 206 14.41 1.34 26.73
CA ILE A 206 14.02 0.35 25.70
C ILE A 206 13.98 -1.05 26.32
N VAL A 207 14.85 -1.35 27.27
CA VAL A 207 14.90 -2.65 27.95
C VAL A 207 13.62 -2.91 28.75
N GLU A 208 13.08 -1.90 29.42
CA GLU A 208 11.80 -2.02 30.14
C GLU A 208 10.63 -2.25 29.18
N LEU A 209 10.58 -1.53 28.06
CA LEU A 209 9.59 -1.75 27.02
C LEU A 209 9.65 -3.18 26.46
N LEU A 210 10.85 -3.66 26.12
CA LEU A 210 11.05 -5.03 25.61
C LEU A 210 10.69 -6.09 26.69
N ARG A 211 11.01 -5.84 27.95
CA ARG A 211 10.62 -6.71 29.07
C ARG A 211 9.09 -6.77 29.20
N ALA A 212 8.40 -5.64 29.13
CA ALA A 212 6.94 -5.60 29.14
C ALA A 212 6.37 -6.35 27.93
N ALA A 213 6.92 -6.16 26.74
CA ALA A 213 6.51 -6.86 25.52
C ALA A 213 6.78 -8.38 25.56
N SER A 214 7.71 -8.85 26.38
CA SER A 214 8.01 -10.27 26.55
C SER A 214 7.00 -11.03 27.42
N ALA A 215 6.10 -10.32 28.11
CA ALA A 215 5.15 -10.89 29.09
C ALA A 215 3.79 -10.16 29.03
N ILE A 216 3.22 -10.02 27.84
CA ILE A 216 1.88 -9.40 27.66
C ILE A 216 0.82 -10.28 28.35
N PRO A 217 0.02 -9.71 29.27
CA PRO A 217 -1.06 -10.44 29.91
C PRO A 217 -2.05 -11.01 28.89
N HIS A 218 -2.39 -12.28 29.03
CA HIS A 218 -3.39 -12.97 28.24
C HIS A 218 -4.16 -13.97 29.13
N ALA A 219 -5.40 -14.29 28.77
CA ALA A 219 -6.30 -15.09 29.60
C ALA A 219 -5.74 -16.48 30.00
N THR A 220 -4.96 -17.13 29.11
CA THR A 220 -4.43 -18.48 29.36
C THR A 220 -2.99 -18.50 29.83
N SER A 221 -2.12 -17.67 29.25
CA SER A 221 -0.71 -17.54 29.60
C SER A 221 -0.13 -16.27 28.99
N PRO A 222 0.87 -15.62 29.62
CA PRO A 222 1.51 -14.44 29.04
C PRO A 222 2.06 -14.70 27.63
N VAL A 223 1.82 -13.76 26.72
CA VAL A 223 2.32 -13.81 25.33
C VAL A 223 3.65 -13.10 25.25
N ASN A 224 4.64 -13.75 24.66
CA ASN A 224 5.95 -13.16 24.40
C ASN A 224 6.04 -12.63 22.97
N LEU A 225 5.90 -11.31 22.78
CA LEU A 225 5.94 -10.66 21.47
C LEU A 225 7.33 -10.62 20.84
N LEU A 226 8.40 -10.94 21.59
CA LEU A 226 9.76 -10.95 21.06
C LEU A 226 10.13 -12.28 20.40
N LYS A 227 9.30 -13.32 20.56
CA LYS A 227 9.50 -14.63 19.94
C LYS A 227 8.76 -14.71 18.60
N PRO A 228 9.36 -15.38 17.59
CA PRO A 228 8.66 -15.71 16.36
C PRO A 228 7.58 -16.78 16.58
N GLY A 229 6.67 -16.92 15.61
CA GLY A 229 5.69 -17.98 15.57
C GLY A 229 4.33 -17.65 16.19
N LEU A 230 4.02 -16.37 16.39
CA LEU A 230 2.69 -15.92 16.81
C LEU A 230 1.73 -15.79 15.63
N LEU A 231 2.21 -15.33 14.47
CA LEU A 231 1.47 -15.25 13.20
C LEU A 231 1.84 -16.42 12.29
N PHE A 232 3.13 -16.70 12.18
CA PHE A 232 3.68 -17.75 11.30
C PHE A 232 3.92 -19.03 12.13
N VAL A 233 2.84 -19.79 12.40
CA VAL A 233 2.86 -20.94 13.32
C VAL A 233 3.30 -22.22 12.61
N GLY A 234 4.19 -22.99 13.24
CA GLY A 234 4.62 -24.32 12.79
C GLY A 234 5.44 -24.30 11.49
N SER A 235 5.57 -25.45 10.84
CA SER A 235 6.35 -25.60 9.60
C SER A 235 5.74 -24.84 8.42
N ILE A 236 4.42 -24.82 8.29
CA ILE A 236 3.71 -24.04 7.27
C ILE A 236 3.92 -22.54 7.53
N GLY A 237 3.97 -22.11 8.80
CA GLY A 237 4.28 -20.73 9.17
C GLY A 237 5.64 -20.28 8.67
N ALA A 238 6.69 -21.10 8.77
CA ALA A 238 8.01 -20.79 8.24
C ALA A 238 8.00 -20.57 6.71
N TRP A 239 7.29 -21.43 5.97
CA TRP A 239 7.10 -21.26 4.52
C TRP A 239 6.29 -19.99 4.19
N ASN A 240 5.28 -19.68 5.00
CA ASN A 240 4.49 -18.47 4.86
C ASN A 240 5.34 -17.21 5.10
N LEU A 241 6.19 -17.20 6.14
CA LEU A 241 7.14 -16.12 6.41
C LEU A 241 8.14 -15.93 5.26
N LEU A 242 8.71 -17.02 4.74
CA LEU A 242 9.64 -16.96 3.60
C LEU A 242 8.94 -16.41 2.35
N SER A 243 7.76 -16.92 2.04
CA SER A 243 6.93 -16.48 0.92
C SER A 243 6.58 -14.99 1.02
N PHE A 244 6.15 -14.59 2.19
CA PHE A 244 5.84 -13.21 2.51
C PHE A 244 7.06 -12.30 2.37
N SER A 245 8.21 -12.70 2.94
CA SER A 245 9.46 -11.93 2.87
C SER A 245 9.94 -11.73 1.44
N LEU A 246 9.85 -12.78 0.61
CA LEU A 246 10.17 -12.71 -0.82
C LEU A 246 9.23 -11.77 -1.56
N SER A 247 7.92 -11.84 -1.26
CA SER A 247 6.91 -10.95 -1.82
C SER A 247 7.18 -9.47 -1.49
N GLN A 248 7.53 -9.18 -0.26
CA GLN A 248 7.85 -7.82 0.18
C GLN A 248 9.14 -7.30 -0.46
N ALA A 249 10.19 -8.13 -0.49
CA ALA A 249 11.48 -7.77 -1.03
C ALA A 249 11.44 -7.47 -2.55
N LEU A 250 10.59 -8.15 -3.29
CA LEU A 250 10.46 -7.94 -4.74
C LEU A 250 9.26 -7.06 -5.09
N GLY A 251 8.17 -7.15 -4.34
CA GLY A 251 6.90 -6.49 -4.68
C GLY A 251 6.98 -4.97 -4.77
N THR A 252 7.78 -4.33 -3.92
CA THR A 252 8.02 -2.87 -3.97
C THR A 252 8.49 -2.44 -5.37
N ALA A 253 9.33 -3.25 -6.01
CA ALA A 253 9.87 -3.01 -7.34
C ALA A 253 8.83 -3.20 -8.47
N GLY A 254 7.69 -3.82 -8.16
CA GLY A 254 6.57 -4.03 -9.10
C GLY A 254 5.38 -3.10 -8.88
N LEU A 255 5.42 -2.19 -7.89
CA LEU A 255 4.29 -1.31 -7.56
C LEU A 255 4.18 -0.12 -8.53
N PRO A 256 3.10 -0.01 -9.33
CA PRO A 256 2.99 1.02 -10.36
C PRO A 256 3.07 2.45 -9.81
N HIS A 257 2.43 2.75 -8.68
CA HIS A 257 2.40 4.07 -8.07
C HIS A 257 3.76 4.52 -7.51
N VAL A 258 4.63 3.58 -7.12
CA VAL A 258 6.02 3.87 -6.76
C VAL A 258 6.85 4.13 -8.01
N LEU A 259 6.68 3.29 -9.04
CA LEU A 259 7.45 3.39 -10.29
C LEU A 259 7.18 4.68 -11.05
N ILE A 260 5.93 5.16 -11.08
CA ILE A 260 5.56 6.39 -11.78
C ILE A 260 6.28 7.63 -11.20
N ARG A 261 6.71 7.59 -9.93
CA ARG A 261 7.43 8.68 -9.28
C ARG A 261 8.81 8.94 -9.91
N PHE A 262 9.42 7.96 -10.52
CA PHE A 262 10.71 8.16 -11.19
C PHE A 262 10.62 9.00 -12.45
N PHE A 263 9.44 9.16 -13.03
CA PHE A 263 9.22 10.03 -14.17
C PHE A 263 9.00 11.51 -13.80
N THR A 264 8.84 11.84 -12.50
CA THR A 264 8.63 13.21 -12.04
C THR A 264 9.92 14.02 -11.83
N VAL A 265 11.05 13.33 -11.78
CA VAL A 265 12.37 13.94 -11.53
C VAL A 265 13.13 14.26 -12.82
N PRO A 266 14.04 15.27 -12.82
CA PRO A 266 14.71 15.71 -14.04
C PRO A 266 15.77 14.72 -14.57
N SER A 267 16.37 13.89 -13.72
CA SER A 267 17.50 13.02 -14.11
C SER A 267 17.51 11.68 -13.36
N ALA A 268 18.25 10.70 -13.89
CA ALA A 268 18.50 9.41 -13.25
C ALA A 268 19.18 9.59 -11.88
N GLN A 269 20.13 10.51 -11.77
CA GLN A 269 20.76 10.81 -10.48
C GLN A 269 19.76 11.35 -9.46
N ALA A 270 18.79 12.17 -9.87
CA ALA A 270 17.71 12.61 -9.00
C ALA A 270 16.78 11.47 -8.61
N ALA A 271 16.51 10.51 -9.52
CA ALA A 271 15.75 9.30 -9.21
C ALA A 271 16.46 8.45 -8.15
N ARG A 272 17.75 8.20 -8.29
CA ARG A 272 18.56 7.46 -7.30
C ARG A 272 18.59 8.17 -5.95
N LYS A 273 18.80 9.50 -5.92
CA LYS A 273 18.73 10.29 -4.69
C LYS A 273 17.36 10.20 -4.02
N SER A 274 16.28 10.16 -4.81
CA SER A 274 14.92 10.00 -4.27
C SER A 274 14.77 8.69 -3.49
N VAL A 275 15.26 7.57 -4.04
CA VAL A 275 15.17 6.27 -3.34
C VAL A 275 16.02 6.27 -2.09
N ALA A 276 17.24 6.80 -2.13
CA ALA A 276 18.10 6.89 -0.96
C ALA A 276 17.45 7.69 0.19
N TRP A 277 16.85 8.85 -0.12
CA TRP A 277 16.11 9.64 0.87
C TRP A 277 14.86 8.91 1.38
N SER A 278 14.10 8.26 0.49
CA SER A 278 12.94 7.50 0.92
C SER A 278 13.30 6.34 1.84
N MET A 279 14.41 5.64 1.59
CA MET A 279 14.91 4.58 2.46
C MET A 279 15.24 5.08 3.86
N VAL A 280 15.91 6.23 4.00
CA VAL A 280 16.20 6.82 5.31
C VAL A 280 14.92 7.14 6.06
N LEU A 281 13.96 7.81 5.40
CA LEU A 281 12.69 8.20 6.02
C LEU A 281 11.86 6.99 6.44
N ILE A 282 11.74 5.99 5.56
CA ILE A 282 10.99 4.76 5.80
C ILE A 282 11.65 3.94 6.91
N GLY A 283 12.99 3.85 6.91
CA GLY A 283 13.74 3.14 7.95
C GLY A 283 13.50 3.74 9.34
N ILE A 284 13.62 5.07 9.48
CA ILE A 284 13.31 5.78 10.73
C ILE A 284 11.87 5.52 11.14
N PHE A 285 10.94 5.65 10.21
CA PHE A 285 9.52 5.43 10.47
C PHE A 285 9.22 4.01 10.97
N TYR A 286 9.85 2.98 10.39
CA TYR A 286 9.65 1.59 10.81
C TYR A 286 10.21 1.29 12.21
N VAL A 287 11.28 1.94 12.62
CA VAL A 287 11.75 1.89 14.02
C VAL A 287 10.71 2.50 14.94
N LEU A 288 10.16 3.66 14.59
CA LEU A 288 9.15 4.35 15.41
C LEU A 288 7.86 3.53 15.54
N ILE A 289 7.33 2.95 14.46
CA ILE A 289 6.11 2.13 14.55
C ILE A 289 6.33 0.84 15.37
N SER A 290 7.57 0.36 15.49
CA SER A 290 7.88 -0.77 16.37
C SER A 290 7.70 -0.39 17.83
N PHE A 291 8.16 0.78 18.25
CA PHE A 291 7.88 1.30 19.60
C PHE A 291 6.39 1.51 19.85
N MET A 292 5.67 2.02 18.84
CA MET A 292 4.22 2.22 18.93
C MET A 292 3.47 0.89 19.05
N GLY A 293 3.84 -0.13 18.27
CA GLY A 293 3.20 -1.44 18.28
C GLY A 293 3.42 -2.18 19.60
N LEU A 294 4.67 -2.29 20.06
CA LEU A 294 4.99 -2.87 21.35
C LEU A 294 4.39 -2.06 22.50
N GLY A 295 4.41 -0.73 22.42
CA GLY A 295 3.77 0.16 23.38
C GLY A 295 2.25 -0.02 23.43
N ALA A 296 1.58 -0.20 22.29
CA ALA A 296 0.15 -0.46 22.25
C ALA A 296 -0.20 -1.78 22.97
N ALA A 297 0.58 -2.83 22.74
CA ALA A 297 0.37 -4.10 23.43
C ALA A 297 0.63 -3.97 24.95
N ALA A 298 1.71 -3.30 25.35
CA ALA A 298 2.13 -3.24 26.76
C ALA A 298 1.32 -2.22 27.59
N ILE A 299 0.88 -1.10 26.99
CA ILE A 299 0.17 -0.02 27.71
C ILE A 299 -1.36 -0.22 27.64
N VAL A 300 -1.87 -0.60 26.47
CA VAL A 300 -3.31 -0.75 26.24
C VAL A 300 -3.77 -2.17 26.53
N GLY A 301 -2.96 -3.15 26.15
CA GLY A 301 -3.31 -4.57 26.18
C GLY A 301 -4.05 -5.00 24.91
N GLN A 302 -3.71 -6.20 24.42
CA GLN A 302 -4.29 -6.75 23.17
C GLN A 302 -5.81 -6.91 23.23
N ASP A 303 -6.35 -7.24 24.41
CA ASP A 303 -7.79 -7.44 24.59
C ASP A 303 -8.61 -6.15 24.55
N GLN A 304 -7.97 -5.00 24.78
CA GLN A 304 -8.64 -3.69 24.72
C GLN A 304 -8.55 -3.02 23.35
N ILE A 305 -7.63 -3.46 22.48
CA ILE A 305 -7.47 -2.90 21.13
C ILE A 305 -8.66 -3.36 20.29
N GLY A 306 -9.59 -2.44 19.98
CA GLY A 306 -10.84 -2.71 19.25
C GLY A 306 -12.07 -3.04 20.14
N ALA A 307 -11.87 -3.54 21.35
CA ALA A 307 -12.97 -3.97 22.22
C ALA A 307 -13.98 -2.87 22.59
N ARG A 308 -13.53 -1.63 22.74
CA ARG A 308 -14.41 -0.50 23.11
C ARG A 308 -15.45 -0.15 22.04
N LEU A 309 -15.15 -0.34 20.76
CA LEU A 309 -16.10 -0.11 19.67
C LEU A 309 -17.19 -1.17 19.63
N TYR A 310 -16.81 -2.42 19.86
CA TYR A 310 -17.71 -3.55 19.78
C TYR A 310 -18.53 -3.74 21.08
N ALA A 311 -17.99 -3.35 22.22
CA ALA A 311 -18.78 -3.31 23.46
C ALA A 311 -19.99 -2.35 23.35
N GLY A 312 -19.82 -1.19 22.70
CA GLY A 312 -20.93 -0.28 22.40
C GLY A 312 -21.96 -0.87 21.45
N GLN A 313 -21.54 -1.62 20.44
CA GLN A 313 -22.44 -2.30 19.50
C GLN A 313 -23.12 -3.52 20.14
N ALA A 314 -22.39 -4.29 20.94
CA ALA A 314 -22.95 -5.41 21.71
C ALA A 314 -23.97 -4.92 22.73
N ILE A 315 -23.71 -3.82 23.44
CA ILE A 315 -24.65 -3.18 24.36
C ILE A 315 -25.88 -2.67 23.60
N ALA A 316 -25.70 -2.06 22.43
CA ALA A 316 -26.80 -1.60 21.60
C ALA A 316 -27.62 -2.79 21.03
N TYR A 317 -26.94 -3.87 20.61
CA TYR A 317 -27.61 -5.09 20.15
C TYR A 317 -28.40 -5.75 21.28
N ILE A 318 -27.81 -5.91 22.46
CA ILE A 318 -28.46 -6.46 23.66
C ILE A 318 -29.67 -5.62 24.10
N ALA A 319 -29.56 -4.28 23.98
CA ALA A 319 -30.67 -3.38 24.30
C ALA A 319 -31.87 -3.55 23.35
N HIS A 320 -31.65 -3.97 22.11
CA HIS A 320 -32.70 -4.24 21.12
C HIS A 320 -33.14 -5.70 21.06
N HIS A 321 -32.38 -6.62 21.68
CA HIS A 321 -32.67 -8.07 21.72
C HIS A 321 -32.48 -8.61 23.13
N PRO A 322 -33.32 -8.19 24.10
CA PRO A 322 -33.19 -8.57 25.51
C PRO A 322 -33.30 -10.09 25.74
N ASP A 323 -34.03 -10.79 24.88
CA ASP A 323 -34.25 -12.24 24.96
C ASP A 323 -32.97 -13.06 24.63
N GLU A 324 -32.06 -12.49 23.87
CA GLU A 324 -30.77 -13.09 23.51
C GLU A 324 -29.63 -12.66 24.46
N ALA A 325 -29.87 -11.67 25.32
CA ALA A 325 -28.84 -11.07 26.19
C ALA A 325 -28.17 -12.08 27.12
N ALA A 326 -28.96 -13.00 27.71
CA ALA A 326 -28.41 -14.00 28.61
C ALA A 326 -27.56 -15.05 27.90
N LYS A 327 -27.96 -15.44 26.67
CA LYS A 327 -27.25 -16.42 25.85
C LYS A 327 -25.98 -15.79 25.24
N LEU A 328 -26.06 -14.54 24.80
CA LEU A 328 -24.95 -13.78 24.27
C LEU A 328 -23.90 -13.48 25.36
N ASN A 329 -24.32 -13.10 26.59
CA ASN A 329 -23.43 -12.91 27.73
C ASN A 329 -22.77 -14.24 28.16
N ALA A 330 -23.47 -15.35 28.16
CA ALA A 330 -22.92 -16.68 28.48
C ALA A 330 -21.91 -17.11 27.40
N ASP A 331 -22.22 -16.92 26.12
CA ASP A 331 -21.34 -17.20 24.99
C ASP A 331 -20.13 -16.27 24.97
N LEU A 332 -20.31 -14.98 25.26
CA LEU A 332 -19.26 -13.98 25.36
C LEU A 332 -18.26 -14.30 26.48
N VAL A 333 -18.73 -14.83 27.60
CA VAL A 333 -17.91 -15.22 28.76
C VAL A 333 -17.27 -16.60 28.55
N ALA A 334 -18.04 -17.61 28.08
CA ALA A 334 -17.57 -18.98 27.94
C ALA A 334 -16.54 -19.18 26.83
N HIS A 335 -16.57 -18.35 25.77
CA HIS A 335 -15.67 -18.47 24.64
C HIS A 335 -14.63 -17.36 24.56
N ASN A 336 -14.45 -16.53 25.58
CA ASN A 336 -13.62 -15.34 25.51
C ASN A 336 -14.05 -14.40 24.34
N TYR A 337 -15.29 -14.47 23.91
CA TYR A 337 -15.88 -13.70 22.81
C TYR A 337 -16.25 -12.26 23.17
N ILE A 338 -15.70 -11.72 24.25
CA ILE A 338 -15.58 -10.26 24.40
C ILE A 338 -14.60 -9.70 23.34
N VAL A 339 -14.22 -10.53 22.40
CA VAL A 339 -13.45 -10.18 21.21
C VAL A 339 -14.22 -10.54 19.94
N PRO A 340 -15.23 -9.76 19.58
CA PRO A 340 -15.60 -9.73 18.19
C PRO A 340 -14.45 -9.03 17.47
N LYS A 341 -13.79 -9.74 16.54
CA LYS A 341 -12.76 -9.23 15.65
C LYS A 341 -11.90 -8.09 16.25
N ARG A 342 -10.83 -8.48 16.94
CA ARG A 342 -9.76 -7.55 17.34
C ARG A 342 -9.36 -6.75 16.10
N ASP A 343 -9.78 -5.51 15.98
CA ASP A 343 -9.38 -4.69 14.84
C ASP A 343 -8.00 -4.09 15.13
N SER A 344 -6.98 -4.83 14.73
CA SER A 344 -5.59 -4.40 14.89
C SER A 344 -5.28 -3.07 14.18
N ASN A 345 -6.08 -2.64 13.20
CA ASN A 345 -5.93 -1.33 12.57
C ASN A 345 -6.18 -0.17 13.56
N LEU A 346 -6.85 -0.44 14.67
CA LEU A 346 -7.15 0.56 15.70
C LEU A 346 -6.06 0.70 16.78
N ALA A 347 -4.99 -0.09 16.73
CA ALA A 347 -3.92 -0.05 17.74
C ALA A 347 -3.36 1.37 17.94
N VAL A 348 -3.10 2.10 16.87
CA VAL A 348 -2.52 3.45 16.91
C VAL A 348 -3.49 4.49 17.49
N PRO A 349 -4.73 4.64 17.01
CA PRO A 349 -5.69 5.57 17.58
C PRO A 349 -6.00 5.30 19.06
N ILE A 350 -6.08 4.03 19.48
CA ILE A 350 -6.36 3.66 20.85
C ILE A 350 -5.15 3.91 21.75
N LEU A 351 -3.93 3.63 21.26
CA LEU A 351 -2.70 4.03 21.95
C LEU A 351 -2.67 5.55 22.17
N ALA A 352 -2.99 6.34 21.14
CA ALA A 352 -3.05 7.79 21.24
C ALA A 352 -4.07 8.24 22.29
N ALA A 353 -5.24 7.59 22.37
CA ALA A 353 -6.26 7.86 23.38
C ALA A 353 -5.76 7.61 24.81
N ASN A 354 -4.97 6.56 25.02
CA ASN A 354 -4.41 6.22 26.32
C ASN A 354 -3.25 7.13 26.73
N LEU A 355 -2.47 7.64 25.78
CA LEU A 355 -1.29 8.46 26.06
C LEU A 355 -1.61 9.96 26.17
N GLY A 356 -2.52 10.49 25.36
CA GLY A 356 -2.79 11.92 25.28
C GLY A 356 -4.26 12.32 25.14
N GLY A 357 -5.17 11.38 25.42
CA GLY A 357 -6.61 11.63 25.44
C GLY A 357 -7.21 11.99 24.07
N SER A 358 -8.31 12.74 24.08
CA SER A 358 -9.11 13.05 22.88
C SER A 358 -8.36 13.85 21.83
N LEU A 359 -7.55 14.83 22.25
CA LEU A 359 -6.81 15.70 21.34
C LEU A 359 -5.78 14.93 20.52
N LEU A 360 -4.97 14.09 21.18
CA LEU A 360 -3.96 13.28 20.48
C LEU A 360 -4.62 12.23 19.58
N THR A 361 -5.71 11.62 20.03
CA THR A 361 -6.50 10.69 19.20
C THR A 361 -7.02 11.38 17.94
N ALA A 362 -7.56 12.59 18.07
CA ALA A 362 -8.06 13.38 16.96
C ALA A 362 -6.96 13.70 15.95
N ALA A 363 -5.80 14.20 16.43
CA ALA A 363 -4.67 14.55 15.58
C ALA A 363 -4.13 13.32 14.82
N VAL A 364 -3.88 12.21 15.53
CA VAL A 364 -3.36 10.97 14.95
C VAL A 364 -4.34 10.35 13.96
N SER A 365 -5.63 10.34 14.27
CA SER A 365 -6.66 9.83 13.36
C SER A 365 -6.80 10.69 12.11
N ALA A 366 -6.70 12.03 12.24
CA ALA A 366 -6.70 12.94 11.09
C ALA A 366 -5.48 12.70 10.18
N VAL A 367 -4.30 12.50 10.75
CA VAL A 367 -3.08 12.17 9.99
C VAL A 367 -3.21 10.81 9.31
N ALA A 368 -3.73 9.79 10.00
CA ALA A 368 -4.00 8.47 9.42
C ALA A 368 -4.96 8.57 8.23
N PHE A 369 -6.04 9.33 8.38
CA PHE A 369 -7.03 9.55 7.31
C PHE A 369 -6.43 10.28 6.10
N ALA A 370 -5.70 11.35 6.34
CA ALA A 370 -4.99 12.06 5.27
C ALA A 370 -4.03 11.17 4.50
N THR A 371 -3.40 10.26 5.23
CA THR A 371 -2.50 9.26 4.66
C THR A 371 -3.22 8.37 3.66
N ILE A 372 -4.43 7.97 3.98
CA ILE A 372 -5.27 7.14 3.11
C ILE A 372 -5.65 7.91 1.84
N LEU A 373 -6.18 9.12 1.99
CA LEU A 373 -6.56 9.97 0.86
C LEU A 373 -5.41 10.17 -0.13
N ALA A 374 -4.23 10.47 0.39
CA ALA A 374 -3.06 10.74 -0.44
C ALA A 374 -2.54 9.50 -1.20
N VAL A 375 -2.51 8.32 -0.55
CA VAL A 375 -2.06 7.08 -1.21
C VAL A 375 -3.05 6.64 -2.28
N VAL A 376 -4.34 6.69 -1.97
CA VAL A 376 -5.36 6.33 -2.96
C VAL A 376 -5.35 7.28 -4.15
N ALA A 377 -5.04 8.57 -3.95
CA ALA A 377 -4.82 9.49 -5.07
C ALA A 377 -3.66 9.06 -5.98
N GLY A 378 -2.53 8.66 -5.41
CA GLY A 378 -1.39 8.14 -6.19
C GLY A 378 -1.73 6.87 -6.97
N LEU A 379 -2.44 5.93 -6.33
CA LEU A 379 -2.92 4.69 -6.97
C LEU A 379 -3.90 4.97 -8.10
N THR A 380 -4.81 5.91 -7.89
CA THR A 380 -5.80 6.30 -8.92
C THR A 380 -5.13 6.98 -10.10
N ILE A 381 -4.10 7.82 -9.89
CA ILE A 381 -3.32 8.39 -10.99
C ILE A 381 -2.57 7.30 -11.75
N ALA A 382 -1.96 6.33 -11.08
CA ALA A 382 -1.31 5.21 -11.73
C ALA A 382 -2.29 4.38 -12.58
N ALA A 383 -3.47 4.06 -12.04
CA ALA A 383 -4.52 3.34 -12.74
C ALA A 383 -5.08 4.14 -13.94
N SER A 384 -5.40 5.40 -13.73
CA SER A 384 -5.94 6.27 -14.78
C SER A 384 -4.93 6.56 -15.88
N SER A 385 -3.64 6.71 -15.54
CA SER A 385 -2.57 6.85 -16.52
C SER A 385 -2.41 5.59 -17.37
N ALA A 386 -2.44 4.41 -16.75
CA ALA A 386 -2.34 3.14 -17.46
C ALA A 386 -3.51 2.94 -18.44
N PHE A 387 -4.73 3.29 -18.06
CA PHE A 387 -5.86 3.20 -18.98
C PHE A 387 -5.83 4.29 -20.06
N ALA A 388 -5.72 5.57 -19.66
CA ALA A 388 -5.85 6.67 -20.60
C ALA A 388 -4.65 6.77 -21.55
N HIS A 389 -3.43 6.60 -21.05
CA HIS A 389 -2.24 6.68 -21.88
C HIS A 389 -1.96 5.36 -22.62
N ASP A 390 -1.94 4.22 -21.90
CA ASP A 390 -1.49 2.97 -22.50
C ASP A 390 -2.59 2.30 -23.34
N ILE A 391 -3.85 2.28 -22.84
CA ILE A 391 -4.95 1.65 -23.58
C ILE A 391 -5.59 2.65 -24.53
N TRP A 392 -6.13 3.76 -24.02
CA TRP A 392 -6.90 4.67 -24.88
C TRP A 392 -6.02 5.35 -25.92
N PHE A 393 -5.03 6.16 -25.51
CA PHE A 393 -4.21 6.92 -26.44
C PHE A 393 -3.38 6.02 -27.38
N ASN A 394 -2.64 5.03 -26.83
CA ASN A 394 -1.72 4.24 -27.66
C ASN A 394 -2.40 3.08 -28.38
N LEU A 395 -3.42 2.39 -27.80
CA LEU A 395 -4.01 1.21 -28.42
C LEU A 395 -5.30 1.52 -29.17
N VAL A 396 -6.17 2.39 -28.63
CA VAL A 396 -7.46 2.71 -29.28
C VAL A 396 -7.24 3.80 -30.34
N ARG A 397 -6.55 4.87 -29.97
CA ARG A 397 -6.28 6.01 -30.86
C ARG A 397 -4.99 5.89 -31.68
N ASN A 398 -4.21 4.82 -31.55
CA ASN A 398 -2.94 4.57 -32.25
C ASN A 398 -1.90 5.72 -32.10
N GLY A 399 -1.94 6.46 -30.98
CA GLY A 399 -1.07 7.60 -30.71
C GLY A 399 -1.54 8.94 -31.30
N GLU A 400 -2.71 9.00 -31.92
CA GLU A 400 -3.27 10.18 -32.61
C GLU A 400 -4.42 10.84 -31.82
N GLY A 401 -4.41 10.78 -30.50
CA GLY A 401 -5.46 11.35 -29.66
C GLY A 401 -5.17 12.81 -29.25
N ASP A 402 -6.24 13.58 -28.97
CA ASP A 402 -6.13 14.90 -28.35
C ASP A 402 -5.76 14.78 -26.86
N GLU A 403 -4.92 15.70 -26.36
CA GLU A 403 -4.55 15.78 -24.96
C GLU A 403 -5.75 15.96 -24.04
N THR A 404 -6.74 16.76 -24.46
CA THR A 404 -7.96 17.04 -23.71
C THR A 404 -8.81 15.77 -23.57
N GLU A 405 -8.96 15.00 -24.66
CA GLU A 405 -9.64 13.70 -24.66
C GLU A 405 -8.95 12.72 -23.70
N THR A 406 -7.63 12.62 -23.78
CA THR A 406 -6.84 11.72 -22.92
C THR A 406 -7.01 12.06 -21.42
N LEU A 407 -7.02 13.34 -21.07
CA LEU A 407 -7.29 13.78 -19.70
C LEU A 407 -8.73 13.47 -19.26
N TYR A 408 -9.70 13.59 -20.16
CA TYR A 408 -11.09 13.25 -19.86
C TYR A 408 -11.24 11.74 -19.58
N VAL A 409 -10.61 10.91 -20.41
CA VAL A 409 -10.58 9.45 -20.21
C VAL A 409 -9.88 9.08 -18.91
N ALA A 410 -8.78 9.76 -18.55
CA ALA A 410 -8.10 9.53 -17.27
C ALA A 410 -9.02 9.82 -16.07
N ARG A 411 -9.75 10.93 -16.11
CA ARG A 411 -10.72 11.30 -15.06
C ARG A 411 -11.90 10.33 -14.97
N ALA A 412 -12.45 9.91 -16.12
CA ALA A 412 -13.51 8.92 -16.16
C ALA A 412 -13.06 7.57 -15.61
N THR A 413 -11.85 7.13 -15.95
CA THR A 413 -11.24 5.91 -15.41
C THR A 413 -11.07 6.00 -13.90
N ALA A 414 -10.62 7.13 -13.38
CA ALA A 414 -10.47 7.34 -11.93
C ALA A 414 -11.80 7.11 -11.20
N VAL A 415 -12.90 7.62 -11.75
CA VAL A 415 -14.26 7.43 -11.18
C VAL A 415 -14.67 5.96 -11.22
N VAL A 416 -14.53 5.30 -12.38
CA VAL A 416 -14.93 3.89 -12.55
C VAL A 416 -14.14 2.99 -11.60
N VAL A 417 -12.81 3.13 -11.57
CA VAL A 417 -11.93 2.35 -10.68
C VAL A 417 -12.28 2.61 -9.21
N GLY A 418 -12.59 3.87 -8.85
CA GLY A 418 -13.03 4.24 -7.52
C GLY A 418 -14.34 3.57 -7.11
N ILE A 419 -15.35 3.54 -7.97
CA ILE A 419 -16.64 2.86 -7.71
C ILE A 419 -16.44 1.36 -7.51
N VAL A 420 -15.63 0.71 -8.35
CA VAL A 420 -15.31 -0.71 -8.21
C VAL A 420 -14.58 -0.97 -6.88
N ALA A 421 -13.61 -0.11 -6.54
CA ALA A 421 -12.89 -0.22 -5.27
C ALA A 421 -13.80 -0.09 -4.05
N ILE A 422 -14.82 0.80 -4.07
CA ILE A 422 -15.83 0.93 -3.01
C ILE A 422 -16.56 -0.38 -2.79
N GLY A 423 -17.12 -0.96 -3.85
CA GLY A 423 -17.89 -2.19 -3.76
C GLY A 423 -17.07 -3.36 -3.18
N LEU A 424 -15.85 -3.53 -3.67
CA LEU A 424 -14.94 -4.58 -3.20
C LEU A 424 -14.43 -4.31 -1.77
N SER A 425 -14.20 -3.05 -1.37
CA SER A 425 -13.79 -2.70 0.00
C SER A 425 -14.88 -3.03 1.03
N ILE A 426 -16.14 -2.79 0.68
CA ILE A 426 -17.27 -3.16 1.54
C ILE A 426 -17.37 -4.69 1.69
N ALA A 427 -17.12 -5.44 0.62
CA ALA A 427 -17.14 -6.91 0.66
C ALA A 427 -15.99 -7.52 1.46
N LEU A 428 -14.80 -6.91 1.43
CA LEU A 428 -13.57 -7.39 2.07
C LEU A 428 -13.25 -6.71 3.41
N ARG A 429 -14.19 -5.98 3.99
CA ARG A 429 -14.02 -5.32 5.30
C ARG A 429 -13.65 -6.32 6.41
N GLY A 430 -12.90 -5.84 7.39
CA GLY A 430 -12.52 -6.63 8.59
C GLY A 430 -11.17 -7.33 8.50
N TYR A 431 -10.42 -7.19 7.39
CA TYR A 431 -9.02 -7.60 7.31
C TYR A 431 -8.08 -6.50 7.81
N ASN A 432 -6.91 -6.91 8.33
CA ASN A 432 -5.83 -5.97 8.62
C ASN A 432 -5.27 -5.38 7.30
N VAL A 433 -5.11 -4.05 7.26
CA VAL A 433 -4.67 -3.34 6.04
C VAL A 433 -3.24 -3.73 5.65
N GLY A 434 -2.34 -3.92 6.62
CA GLY A 434 -0.96 -4.36 6.38
C GLY A 434 -0.89 -5.76 5.79
N PHE A 435 -1.73 -6.67 6.29
CA PHE A 435 -1.86 -8.02 5.75
C PHE A 435 -2.32 -8.00 4.28
N LEU A 436 -3.39 -7.26 3.96
CA LEU A 436 -3.88 -7.14 2.58
C LEU A 436 -2.81 -6.57 1.64
N VAL A 437 -2.09 -5.54 2.08
CA VAL A 437 -1.00 -4.96 1.29
C VAL A 437 0.13 -5.97 1.08
N GLY A 438 0.41 -6.84 2.05
CA GLY A 438 1.35 -7.95 1.89
C GLY A 438 0.98 -8.92 0.76
N LEU A 439 -0.31 -9.18 0.55
CA LEU A 439 -0.80 -10.00 -0.59
C LEU A 439 -0.64 -9.26 -1.92
N ILE A 440 -0.88 -7.95 -1.92
CA ILE A 440 -0.73 -7.13 -3.14
C ILE A 440 0.73 -7.09 -3.59
N PHE A 441 1.68 -7.10 -2.65
CA PHE A 441 3.10 -7.19 -2.97
C PHE A 441 3.45 -8.51 -3.64
N ALA A 442 2.81 -9.63 -3.24
CA ALA A 442 2.96 -10.89 -3.93
C ALA A 442 2.46 -10.81 -5.37
N VAL A 443 1.31 -10.17 -5.61
CA VAL A 443 0.77 -9.96 -6.98
C VAL A 443 1.71 -9.10 -7.81
N ALA A 444 2.19 -7.97 -7.27
CA ALA A 444 3.11 -7.07 -7.96
C ALA A 444 4.47 -7.73 -8.26
N ALA A 445 5.00 -8.49 -7.30
CA ALA A 445 6.23 -9.25 -7.46
C ALA A 445 6.11 -10.34 -8.53
N SER A 446 4.95 -10.99 -8.62
CA SER A 446 4.74 -12.10 -9.57
C SER A 446 4.48 -11.63 -11.00
N ALA A 447 3.72 -10.54 -11.17
CA ALA A 447 3.32 -10.07 -12.48
C ALA A 447 4.33 -9.08 -13.10
N ASN A 448 4.76 -8.06 -12.35
CA ASN A 448 5.53 -6.96 -12.91
C ASN A 448 7.05 -7.16 -12.82
N VAL A 449 7.56 -7.68 -11.70
CA VAL A 449 9.01 -7.75 -11.47
C VAL A 449 9.74 -8.64 -12.47
N PRO A 450 9.26 -9.85 -12.81
CA PRO A 450 9.90 -10.66 -13.85
C PRO A 450 10.04 -9.90 -15.17
N VAL A 451 8.99 -9.20 -15.58
CA VAL A 451 8.96 -8.50 -16.87
C VAL A 451 9.86 -7.27 -16.86
N ILE A 452 9.89 -6.50 -15.78
CA ILE A 452 10.77 -5.33 -15.63
C ILE A 452 12.24 -5.79 -15.66
N LEU A 453 12.60 -6.77 -14.83
CA LEU A 453 13.98 -7.23 -14.73
C LEU A 453 14.47 -7.89 -16.02
N LEU A 454 13.68 -8.81 -16.59
CA LEU A 454 14.07 -9.48 -17.83
C LEU A 454 14.09 -8.51 -19.03
N SER A 455 13.23 -7.52 -19.07
CA SER A 455 13.30 -6.46 -20.09
C SER A 455 14.61 -5.67 -20.02
N LEU A 456 15.06 -5.33 -18.82
CA LEU A 456 16.27 -4.56 -18.59
C LEU A 456 17.56 -5.37 -18.73
N TRP A 457 17.55 -6.66 -18.31
CA TRP A 457 18.79 -7.38 -18.08
C TRP A 457 18.97 -8.65 -18.93
N TRP A 458 17.91 -9.10 -19.65
CA TRP A 458 18.02 -10.34 -20.44
C TRP A 458 17.81 -10.12 -21.95
N LYS A 459 18.88 -10.29 -22.75
CA LYS A 459 18.88 -10.02 -24.19
C LYS A 459 17.82 -10.79 -24.97
N ARG A 460 17.55 -12.06 -24.61
CA ARG A 460 16.59 -12.94 -25.31
C ARG A 460 15.13 -12.70 -24.94
N PHE A 461 14.85 -11.76 -24.05
CA PHE A 461 13.48 -11.49 -23.63
C PHE A 461 12.64 -10.94 -24.78
N SER A 462 11.44 -11.50 -24.98
CA SER A 462 10.53 -11.19 -26.09
C SER A 462 9.19 -10.63 -25.63
N GLY A 463 8.42 -10.07 -26.58
CA GLY A 463 7.07 -9.59 -26.31
C GLY A 463 6.12 -10.69 -25.84
N ALA A 464 6.22 -11.90 -26.43
CA ALA A 464 5.45 -13.07 -26.00
C ALA A 464 5.77 -13.48 -24.56
N GLY A 465 7.07 -13.45 -24.20
CA GLY A 465 7.52 -13.71 -22.84
C GLY A 465 7.01 -12.67 -21.84
N ALA A 466 6.95 -11.40 -22.22
CA ALA A 466 6.40 -10.35 -21.38
C ALA A 466 4.90 -10.57 -21.08
N ILE A 467 4.10 -10.90 -22.10
CA ILE A 467 2.68 -11.21 -21.94
C ILE A 467 2.49 -12.46 -21.08
N ALA A 468 3.22 -13.55 -21.40
CA ALA A 468 3.12 -14.80 -20.65
C ALA A 468 3.52 -14.63 -19.17
N GLY A 469 4.57 -13.86 -18.89
CA GLY A 469 5.03 -13.57 -17.53
C GLY A 469 4.00 -12.77 -16.72
N MET A 470 3.44 -11.71 -17.29
CA MET A 470 2.40 -10.91 -16.63
C MET A 470 1.13 -11.72 -16.37
N ILE A 471 0.64 -12.46 -17.36
CA ILE A 471 -0.55 -13.33 -17.20
C ILE A 471 -0.27 -14.42 -16.18
N GLY A 472 0.82 -15.17 -16.37
CA GLY A 472 1.18 -16.28 -15.47
C GLY A 472 1.38 -15.83 -14.04
N GLY A 473 2.08 -14.71 -13.81
CA GLY A 473 2.29 -14.14 -12.49
C GLY A 473 0.99 -13.64 -11.84
N LEU A 474 0.15 -12.93 -12.62
CA LEU A 474 -1.13 -12.40 -12.15
C LEU A 474 -2.12 -13.55 -11.80
N VAL A 475 -2.31 -14.48 -12.73
CA VAL A 475 -3.22 -15.62 -12.54
C VAL A 475 -2.75 -16.53 -11.41
N ALA A 476 -1.45 -16.84 -11.34
CA ALA A 476 -0.91 -17.65 -10.27
C ALA A 476 -1.06 -16.97 -8.90
N SER A 477 -0.72 -15.69 -8.77
CA SER A 477 -0.81 -15.02 -7.48
C SER A 477 -2.26 -14.85 -7.01
N VAL A 478 -3.15 -14.35 -7.85
CA VAL A 478 -4.57 -14.16 -7.51
C VAL A 478 -5.27 -15.50 -7.31
N GLY A 479 -5.02 -16.47 -8.17
CA GLY A 479 -5.60 -17.82 -8.08
C GLY A 479 -5.18 -18.54 -6.79
N LEU A 480 -3.89 -18.50 -6.45
CA LEU A 480 -3.40 -19.11 -5.21
C LEU A 480 -3.94 -18.39 -3.96
N ILE A 481 -4.09 -17.05 -3.97
CA ILE A 481 -4.77 -16.33 -2.88
C ILE A 481 -6.22 -16.81 -2.73
N ALA A 482 -6.94 -16.95 -3.84
CA ALA A 482 -8.34 -17.37 -3.82
C ALA A 482 -8.55 -18.76 -3.22
N ILE A 483 -7.63 -19.71 -3.46
CA ILE A 483 -7.70 -21.08 -2.92
C ILE A 483 -6.89 -21.27 -1.64
N SER A 484 -6.30 -20.22 -1.08
CA SER A 484 -5.57 -20.21 0.20
C SER A 484 -6.53 -20.06 1.40
N PRO A 485 -6.00 -20.13 2.64
CA PRO A 485 -6.79 -19.81 3.84
C PRO A 485 -7.44 -18.41 3.80
N VAL A 486 -6.90 -17.48 3.03
CA VAL A 486 -7.48 -16.14 2.84
C VAL A 486 -8.81 -16.18 2.10
N GLY A 487 -8.89 -16.98 1.01
CA GLY A 487 -10.11 -17.11 0.20
C GLY A 487 -11.06 -18.20 0.67
N MET A 488 -10.54 -19.37 1.08
CA MET A 488 -11.33 -20.57 1.39
C MET A 488 -11.35 -20.94 2.88
N GLY A 489 -10.66 -20.20 3.75
CA GLY A 489 -10.62 -20.47 5.18
C GLY A 489 -10.10 -21.88 5.48
N GLN A 490 -10.87 -22.66 6.25
CA GLN A 490 -10.51 -24.03 6.63
C GLN A 490 -10.51 -25.04 5.46
N HIS A 491 -11.14 -24.71 4.34
CA HIS A 491 -11.22 -25.56 3.14
C HIS A 491 -10.13 -25.24 2.11
N ALA A 492 -9.06 -24.52 2.52
CA ALA A 492 -7.99 -24.12 1.65
C ALA A 492 -7.31 -25.30 0.95
N LEU A 493 -7.20 -25.20 -0.38
CA LEU A 493 -6.48 -26.17 -1.21
C LEU A 493 -4.98 -25.86 -1.28
N PHE A 494 -4.61 -24.60 -1.06
CA PHE A 494 -3.23 -24.14 -0.97
C PHE A 494 -2.95 -23.68 0.47
N PRO A 495 -1.96 -24.27 1.16
CA PRO A 495 -1.84 -24.10 2.61
C PRO A 495 -1.19 -22.79 3.05
N ILE A 496 -0.57 -22.04 2.12
CA ILE A 496 0.18 -20.81 2.41
C ILE A 496 -0.70 -19.60 2.09
N GLU A 497 -0.82 -18.65 3.02
CA GLU A 497 -1.62 -17.44 2.85
C GLU A 497 -1.03 -16.49 1.80
N ASN A 498 0.30 -16.32 1.83
CA ASN A 498 1.00 -15.49 0.85
C ASN A 498 1.61 -16.36 -0.25
N PRO A 499 1.19 -16.23 -1.52
CA PRO A 499 1.60 -17.14 -2.60
C PRO A 499 2.99 -16.88 -3.18
N GLY A 500 3.71 -15.86 -2.75
CA GLY A 500 4.91 -15.33 -3.43
C GLY A 500 5.97 -16.35 -3.76
N ILE A 501 6.22 -17.30 -2.84
CA ILE A 501 7.23 -18.34 -3.05
C ILE A 501 6.92 -19.24 -4.27
N VAL A 502 5.67 -19.36 -4.66
CA VAL A 502 5.21 -20.14 -5.82
C VAL A 502 4.91 -19.22 -7.00
N SER A 503 4.15 -18.15 -6.79
CA SER A 503 3.67 -17.29 -7.86
C SER A 503 4.78 -16.45 -8.52
N ILE A 504 5.80 -16.02 -7.76
CA ILE A 504 6.94 -15.27 -8.34
C ILE A 504 7.76 -16.17 -9.29
N PRO A 505 8.22 -17.37 -8.90
CA PRO A 505 8.83 -18.30 -9.82
C PRO A 505 7.99 -18.62 -11.06
N ILE A 506 6.67 -18.80 -10.92
CA ILE A 506 5.77 -19.02 -12.05
C ILE A 506 5.82 -17.82 -13.01
N GLY A 507 5.77 -16.59 -12.51
CA GLY A 507 5.92 -15.39 -13.33
C GLY A 507 7.23 -15.37 -14.13
N PHE A 508 8.36 -15.68 -13.50
CA PHE A 508 9.66 -15.80 -14.18
C PHE A 508 9.70 -16.94 -15.19
N ILE A 509 9.22 -18.13 -14.82
CA ILE A 509 9.19 -19.29 -15.71
C ILE A 509 8.35 -19.01 -16.95
N CYS A 510 7.13 -18.47 -16.78
CA CYS A 510 6.26 -18.11 -17.90
C CYS A 510 6.93 -17.06 -18.81
N ALA A 511 7.61 -16.08 -18.24
CA ALA A 511 8.31 -15.03 -18.98
C ALA A 511 9.51 -15.62 -19.78
N ILE A 512 10.28 -16.51 -19.17
CA ILE A 512 11.45 -17.15 -19.80
C ILE A 512 10.98 -18.12 -20.88
N VAL A 513 10.07 -19.04 -20.57
CA VAL A 513 9.55 -20.04 -21.50
C VAL A 513 8.86 -19.37 -22.68
N GLY A 514 8.00 -18.38 -22.44
CA GLY A 514 7.34 -17.61 -23.50
C GLY A 514 8.33 -16.93 -24.45
N SER A 515 9.46 -16.43 -23.92
CA SER A 515 10.52 -15.81 -24.70
C SER A 515 11.32 -16.84 -25.54
N LEU A 516 11.55 -18.02 -24.98
CA LEU A 516 12.28 -19.08 -25.68
C LEU A 516 11.43 -19.73 -26.79
N LEU A 517 10.12 -19.87 -26.56
CA LEU A 517 9.18 -20.44 -27.54
C LEU A 517 8.84 -19.46 -28.68
N ALA A 518 8.87 -18.16 -28.42
CA ALA A 518 8.61 -17.11 -29.41
C ALA A 518 9.72 -16.04 -29.36
N PRO A 519 10.90 -16.32 -29.97
CA PRO A 519 12.00 -15.36 -30.03
C PRO A 519 11.61 -14.11 -30.82
N ASP A 520 12.12 -12.96 -30.39
CA ASP A 520 11.91 -11.65 -31.02
C ASP A 520 13.26 -11.05 -31.42
N PRO A 521 13.70 -11.22 -32.70
CA PRO A 521 14.97 -10.68 -33.18
C PRO A 521 15.06 -9.17 -33.08
N GLN A 522 13.95 -8.44 -33.34
CA GLN A 522 13.93 -6.98 -33.24
C GLN A 522 14.15 -6.51 -31.80
N ALA A 523 13.52 -7.18 -30.83
CA ALA A 523 13.74 -6.91 -29.43
C ALA A 523 15.20 -7.18 -28.99
N GLN A 524 15.86 -8.17 -29.62
CA GLN A 524 17.27 -8.47 -29.34
C GLN A 524 18.23 -7.41 -29.92
N GLU A 525 17.95 -6.86 -31.08
CA GLU A 525 18.70 -5.75 -31.66
C GLU A 525 18.54 -4.47 -30.84
N MET A 526 17.33 -4.17 -30.41
CA MET A 526 17.03 -3.01 -29.55
C MET A 526 17.67 -3.10 -28.15
N PHE A 527 18.13 -4.27 -27.73
CA PHE A 527 18.70 -4.47 -26.37
C PHE A 527 19.95 -3.62 -26.15
N GLY A 528 20.85 -3.51 -27.13
CA GLY A 528 22.02 -2.65 -27.03
C GLY A 528 21.67 -1.18 -26.86
N GLN A 529 20.68 -0.69 -27.61
CA GLN A 529 20.19 0.67 -27.49
C GLN A 529 19.54 0.92 -26.12
N LEU A 530 18.74 -0.03 -25.64
CA LEU A 530 18.16 0.02 -24.30
C LEU A 530 19.23 0.14 -23.22
N GLN A 531 20.29 -0.69 -23.29
CA GLN A 531 21.38 -0.69 -22.31
C GLN A 531 22.12 0.65 -22.28
N VAL A 532 22.47 1.20 -23.45
CA VAL A 532 23.10 2.52 -23.54
C VAL A 532 22.19 3.58 -22.95
N ARG A 533 20.91 3.61 -23.35
CA ARG A 533 19.93 4.60 -22.85
C ARG A 533 19.72 4.43 -21.34
N ALA A 534 19.55 3.22 -20.85
CA ALA A 534 19.34 2.91 -19.43
C ALA A 534 20.52 3.38 -18.57
N ALA A 535 21.75 3.13 -19.02
CA ALA A 535 22.96 3.44 -18.27
C ALA A 535 23.37 4.93 -18.36
N THR A 536 23.20 5.56 -19.53
CA THR A 536 23.75 6.90 -19.79
C THR A 536 22.70 8.01 -19.88
N GLY A 537 21.43 7.65 -20.11
CA GLY A 537 20.36 8.60 -20.40
C GLY A 537 20.43 9.22 -21.81
N LEU A 538 21.36 8.77 -22.67
CA LEU A 538 21.43 9.25 -24.06
C LEU A 538 20.14 8.90 -24.81
N GLY A 539 19.53 9.89 -25.45
CA GLY A 539 18.23 9.75 -26.13
C GLY A 539 17.03 9.63 -25.18
N ALA A 540 17.21 9.82 -23.87
CA ALA A 540 16.09 9.95 -22.95
C ALA A 540 15.31 11.24 -23.27
N GLU A 541 13.98 11.18 -23.18
CA GLU A 541 13.16 12.40 -23.28
C GLU A 541 13.46 13.33 -22.08
N VAL A 542 13.80 14.59 -22.37
CA VAL A 542 14.07 15.63 -21.37
C VAL A 542 12.77 16.27 -20.90
#